data_e1ea8dc5ade8866a6492cebcf5a594ec
#
_entry.id   e1ea8dc5ade8866a6492cebcf5a594ec
#
_cell.length_a   1.000
_cell.length_b   1.000
_cell.length_c   1.000
_cell.angle_alpha   90.00
_cell.angle_beta   90.00
_cell.angle_gamma   90.00
#
_symmetry.space_group_name_H-M   'P 1'
#
loop_
_entity.id
_entity.type
_entity.pdbx_description
1 polymer ?
#
loop_
_entity_poly.entity_id
_entity_poly.type
_entity_poly.pdbx_seq_one_letter_code
_entity_poly.pdbx_strand_id
1 'polypeptide(L)'
;MVKTITKKEILKTIEEENVKYIRLQFTDITGTIKNVEVPVSQIEKVLDNKMMFDGSSIEGFVRIEESDMYLYPDLNTFLVFSWDSEYGKVARFICDVYTVDGKPFAGDPRGNLKRMLAKMNKLGFDTLNLGPEPEFFLFRLKENGEPSLELNDHGGYFDLAPVDLGENVRRDIVLELERLGFDIEASHHEVAPGQHEIDFKYDDVITACDNIQTFKLIVKTIARKHGLHATFMPKPMFGINGSGMHCNVSLFSKGENSFYDANSKNGLSEVASQFIAGILKHARSFTAVCNPTVNSYKRLVPGYEAPCYVAWSTSNRSPLVRIPAARGKSTRIEVRSVDPAANPYLAMATILAAGLDGIENKLTPAEEVKSNIYVMTREERLANGIDELPSTLYTALKELIASPIMKEALGSHIFYNFVEAKSIEWDSFRTQVTDWEVEQYLKNY
;
A
#
# COMPACT_ATOMS: atom_id res chain seq x y z
N MET A 1 -9.74 11.44 -20.74
CA MET A 1 -9.38 12.74 -20.11
C MET A 1 -9.98 12.73 -18.73
N VAL A 2 -9.16 12.71 -17.69
CA VAL A 2 -9.61 12.86 -16.31
C VAL A 2 -10.27 14.24 -16.21
N LYS A 3 -11.53 14.27 -15.77
CA LYS A 3 -12.27 15.53 -15.60
C LYS A 3 -11.66 16.27 -14.42
N THR A 4 -10.89 17.31 -14.68
CA THR A 4 -10.33 18.16 -13.62
C THR A 4 -11.46 18.94 -12.96
N ILE A 5 -11.69 18.71 -11.67
CA ILE A 5 -12.68 19.46 -10.89
C ILE A 5 -12.20 20.89 -10.67
N THR A 6 -13.08 21.86 -10.87
CA THR A 6 -12.78 23.29 -10.71
C THR A 6 -13.13 23.79 -9.32
N LYS A 7 -12.47 24.87 -8.87
CA LYS A 7 -12.85 25.57 -7.61
C LYS A 7 -14.34 25.90 -7.56
N LYS A 8 -14.94 26.31 -8.70
CA LYS A 8 -16.36 26.64 -8.79
C LYS A 8 -17.26 25.42 -8.59
N GLU A 9 -16.91 24.26 -9.14
CA GLU A 9 -17.66 23.01 -8.93
C GLU A 9 -17.57 22.57 -7.48
N ILE A 10 -16.39 22.67 -6.85
CA ILE A 10 -16.19 22.38 -5.42
C ILE A 10 -17.09 23.25 -4.55
N LEU A 11 -17.07 24.57 -4.75
CA LEU A 11 -17.90 25.51 -3.96
C LEU A 11 -19.40 25.22 -4.12
N LYS A 12 -19.83 24.89 -5.35
CA LYS A 12 -21.20 24.48 -5.63
C LYS A 12 -21.57 23.19 -4.88
N THR A 13 -20.72 22.16 -4.93
CA THR A 13 -20.97 20.90 -4.22
C THR A 13 -21.00 21.10 -2.70
N ILE A 14 -20.13 21.95 -2.15
CA ILE A 14 -20.13 22.30 -0.73
C ILE A 14 -21.48 22.86 -0.29
N GLU A 15 -22.08 23.73 -1.09
CA GLU A 15 -23.39 24.33 -0.82
C GLU A 15 -24.52 23.30 -0.97
N GLU A 16 -24.56 22.55 -2.08
CA GLU A 16 -25.59 21.55 -2.39
C GLU A 16 -25.61 20.39 -1.38
N GLU A 17 -24.43 19.95 -0.94
CA GLU A 17 -24.27 18.81 0.00
C GLU A 17 -24.27 19.24 1.48
N ASN A 18 -24.49 20.54 1.79
CA ASN A 18 -24.46 21.09 3.15
C ASN A 18 -23.17 20.72 3.91
N VAL A 19 -22.01 20.85 3.27
CA VAL A 19 -20.71 20.57 3.89
C VAL A 19 -20.41 21.64 4.95
N LYS A 20 -20.00 21.23 6.15
CA LYS A 20 -19.67 22.11 7.28
C LYS A 20 -18.19 22.09 7.63
N TYR A 21 -17.53 20.94 7.43
CA TYR A 21 -16.12 20.75 7.75
C TYR A 21 -15.36 20.20 6.56
N ILE A 22 -14.09 20.56 6.47
CA ILE A 22 -13.18 20.13 5.41
C ILE A 22 -11.95 19.54 6.05
N ARG A 23 -11.63 18.30 5.69
CA ARG A 23 -10.43 17.60 6.10
C ARG A 23 -9.34 17.77 5.07
N LEU A 24 -8.19 18.23 5.51
CA LEU A 24 -6.96 18.31 4.75
C LEU A 24 -6.11 17.12 5.16
N GLN A 25 -6.14 16.06 4.34
CA GLN A 25 -5.50 14.79 4.63
C GLN A 25 -4.14 14.71 3.94
N PHE A 26 -3.16 14.16 4.62
CA PHE A 26 -1.85 13.81 4.07
C PHE A 26 -1.34 12.55 4.76
N THR A 27 -0.27 11.95 4.25
CA THR A 27 0.25 10.68 4.79
C THR A 27 1.67 10.89 5.29
N ASP A 28 1.96 10.43 6.52
CA ASP A 28 3.32 10.44 7.06
C ASP A 28 4.19 9.31 6.47
N ILE A 29 5.48 9.26 6.86
CA ILE A 29 6.41 8.25 6.34
C ILE A 29 6.03 6.81 6.73
N THR A 30 5.28 6.63 7.81
CA THR A 30 4.83 5.31 8.26
C THR A 30 3.58 4.80 7.51
N GLY A 31 2.98 5.63 6.64
CA GLY A 31 1.76 5.31 5.92
C GLY A 31 0.48 5.65 6.68
N THR A 32 0.59 6.36 7.80
CA THR A 32 -0.56 6.81 8.59
C THR A 32 -1.16 8.08 7.98
N ILE A 33 -2.49 8.07 7.76
CA ILE A 33 -3.21 9.27 7.35
C ILE A 33 -3.25 10.25 8.52
N LYS A 34 -2.79 11.46 8.29
CA LYS A 34 -2.92 12.61 9.17
C LYS A 34 -3.99 13.56 8.62
N ASN A 35 -4.50 14.43 9.48
CA ASN A 35 -5.61 15.30 9.14
C ASN A 35 -5.57 16.61 9.91
N VAL A 36 -5.80 17.70 9.18
CA VAL A 36 -6.20 18.99 9.76
C VAL A 36 -7.63 19.26 9.31
N GLU A 37 -8.54 19.45 10.25
CA GLU A 37 -9.95 19.75 9.96
C GLU A 37 -10.22 21.24 10.17
N VAL A 38 -10.88 21.86 9.21
CA VAL A 38 -11.24 23.27 9.26
C VAL A 38 -12.74 23.48 8.97
N PRO A 39 -13.39 24.50 9.54
CA PRO A 39 -14.75 24.84 9.17
C PRO A 39 -14.81 25.32 7.71
N VAL A 40 -15.95 25.11 7.06
CA VAL A 40 -16.16 25.48 5.64
C VAL A 40 -15.93 26.98 5.37
N SER A 41 -16.06 27.83 6.37
CA SER A 41 -15.74 29.29 6.26
C SER A 41 -14.26 29.54 5.87
N GLN A 42 -13.38 28.57 6.01
CA GLN A 42 -11.97 28.67 5.60
C GLN A 42 -11.70 28.15 4.18
N ILE A 43 -12.73 27.76 3.42
CA ILE A 43 -12.57 27.10 2.11
C ILE A 43 -11.73 27.92 1.12
N GLU A 44 -11.90 29.22 1.08
CA GLU A 44 -11.13 30.09 0.19
C GLU A 44 -9.63 30.06 0.51
N LYS A 45 -9.30 30.09 1.82
CA LYS A 45 -7.92 29.96 2.29
C LYS A 45 -7.33 28.59 1.93
N VAL A 46 -8.14 27.52 2.02
CA VAL A 46 -7.76 26.16 1.58
C VAL A 46 -7.45 26.15 0.09
N LEU A 47 -8.39 26.63 -0.74
CA LEU A 47 -8.26 26.62 -2.20
C LEU A 47 -7.13 27.54 -2.72
N ASP A 48 -6.69 28.49 -1.91
CA ASP A 48 -5.56 29.41 -2.22
C ASP A 48 -4.21 28.88 -1.71
N ASN A 49 -4.13 27.64 -1.20
CA ASN A 49 -2.90 27.03 -0.68
C ASN A 49 -2.29 27.79 0.51
N LYS A 50 -3.13 28.36 1.37
CA LYS A 50 -2.71 29.20 2.51
C LYS A 50 -2.90 28.53 3.88
N MET A 51 -3.21 27.23 3.89
CA MET A 51 -3.40 26.49 5.14
C MET A 51 -2.06 26.02 5.67
N MET A 52 -1.68 26.58 6.82
CA MET A 52 -0.49 26.19 7.57
C MET A 52 -0.81 25.17 8.65
N PHE A 53 0.16 24.34 8.97
CA PHE A 53 0.11 23.41 10.10
C PHE A 53 1.51 23.23 10.70
N ASP A 54 1.57 22.73 11.94
CA ASP A 54 2.82 22.38 12.61
C ASP A 54 3.18 20.92 12.28
N GLY A 55 4.30 20.72 11.58
CA GLY A 55 4.82 19.40 11.21
C GLY A 55 5.75 18.77 12.24
N SER A 56 6.13 19.49 13.31
CA SER A 56 7.19 19.05 14.25
C SER A 56 6.85 17.80 15.06
N SER A 57 5.57 17.52 15.25
CA SER A 57 5.08 16.34 15.98
C SER A 57 4.72 15.16 15.04
N ILE A 58 5.06 15.25 13.76
CA ILE A 58 4.76 14.21 12.77
C ILE A 58 6.03 13.39 12.49
N GLU A 59 5.90 12.07 12.61
CA GLU A 59 7.02 11.14 12.42
C GLU A 59 7.75 11.36 11.09
N GLY A 60 9.05 11.63 11.17
CA GLY A 60 9.92 11.81 10.01
C GLY A 60 9.71 13.11 9.24
N PHE A 61 8.96 14.11 9.77
CA PHE A 61 8.77 15.39 9.07
C PHE A 61 9.91 16.35 9.36
N VAL A 62 9.73 17.26 10.30
CA VAL A 62 10.69 18.37 10.53
C VAL A 62 11.03 18.50 12.01
N ARG A 63 12.10 19.25 12.29
CA ARG A 63 12.45 19.62 13.67
C ARG A 63 11.59 20.77 14.17
N ILE A 64 11.54 20.96 15.49
CA ILE A 64 10.74 22.00 16.15
C ILE A 64 11.06 23.41 15.60
N GLU A 65 12.31 23.66 15.23
CA GLU A 65 12.78 24.96 14.75
C GLU A 65 12.28 25.32 13.34
N GLU A 66 11.78 24.32 12.58
CA GLU A 66 11.29 24.48 11.20
C GLU A 66 9.89 23.88 11.04
N SER A 67 9.03 24.07 12.05
CA SER A 67 7.77 23.32 12.18
C SER A 67 6.67 23.77 11.22
N ASP A 68 6.68 25.02 10.79
CA ASP A 68 5.63 25.59 9.93
C ASP A 68 5.68 25.02 8.51
N MET A 69 4.54 24.49 8.06
CA MET A 69 4.39 23.86 6.73
C MET A 69 3.04 24.22 6.13
N TYR A 70 2.89 24.04 4.83
CA TYR A 70 1.65 24.28 4.10
C TYR A 70 1.05 22.99 3.55
N LEU A 71 -0.29 22.89 3.58
CA LEU A 71 -1.07 21.85 2.91
C LEU A 71 -1.64 22.41 1.60
N TYR A 72 -1.21 21.84 0.48
CA TYR A 72 -1.70 22.19 -0.85
C TYR A 72 -2.70 21.15 -1.32
N PRO A 73 -4.01 21.43 -1.33
CA PRO A 73 -5.03 20.46 -1.69
C PRO A 73 -4.96 20.11 -3.17
N ASP A 74 -4.95 18.82 -3.47
CA ASP A 74 -5.21 18.32 -4.82
C ASP A 74 -6.72 18.36 -5.07
N LEU A 75 -7.18 19.26 -5.93
CA LEU A 75 -8.59 19.52 -6.17
C LEU A 75 -9.33 18.28 -6.71
N ASN A 76 -8.63 17.42 -7.48
CA ASN A 76 -9.21 16.19 -8.03
C ASN A 76 -9.52 15.14 -6.96
N THR A 77 -8.98 15.29 -5.77
CA THR A 77 -9.23 14.42 -4.63
C THR A 77 -10.39 14.87 -3.75
N PHE A 78 -11.09 15.94 -4.14
CA PHE A 78 -12.25 16.43 -3.39
C PHE A 78 -13.34 15.35 -3.30
N LEU A 79 -13.81 15.11 -2.07
CA LEU A 79 -14.74 14.04 -1.79
C LEU A 79 -15.60 14.44 -0.59
N VAL A 80 -16.92 14.16 -0.66
CA VAL A 80 -17.87 14.37 0.45
C VAL A 80 -18.26 13.00 1.03
N PHE A 81 -18.03 12.81 2.32
CA PHE A 81 -18.39 11.58 3.01
C PHE A 81 -19.90 11.47 3.23
N SER A 82 -20.43 10.24 3.22
CA SER A 82 -21.87 9.97 3.40
C SER A 82 -22.32 10.07 4.84
N TRP A 83 -21.42 9.80 5.78
CA TRP A 83 -21.81 9.84 7.18
C TRP A 83 -22.06 11.27 7.61
N ASP A 84 -23.34 11.52 7.86
CA ASP A 84 -23.78 12.80 8.36
C ASP A 84 -23.36 12.95 9.82
N SER A 85 -22.91 14.14 10.17
CA SER A 85 -22.99 14.62 11.53
C SER A 85 -24.34 15.34 11.69
N GLU A 86 -24.83 15.42 12.91
CA GLU A 86 -26.01 16.25 13.26
C GLU A 86 -25.88 17.69 12.73
N TYR A 87 -24.68 18.14 12.46
CA TYR A 87 -24.33 19.50 12.07
C TYR A 87 -23.98 19.68 10.59
N GLY A 88 -24.10 18.63 9.77
CA GLY A 88 -23.80 18.65 8.34
C GLY A 88 -22.66 17.74 7.93
N LYS A 89 -22.40 17.66 6.61
CA LYS A 89 -21.43 16.75 6.03
C LYS A 89 -19.99 17.22 6.18
N VAL A 90 -19.08 16.26 6.05
CA VAL A 90 -17.63 16.46 6.03
C VAL A 90 -17.11 16.15 4.65
N ALA A 91 -16.34 17.07 4.06
CA ALA A 91 -15.57 16.83 2.84
C ALA A 91 -14.08 16.69 3.15
N ARG A 92 -13.33 16.19 2.18
CA ARG A 92 -11.87 16.10 2.32
C ARG A 92 -11.15 16.46 1.01
N PHE A 93 -9.91 16.90 1.15
CA PHE A 93 -8.88 16.88 0.12
C PHE A 93 -7.70 16.03 0.58
N ILE A 94 -7.03 15.36 -0.35
CA ILE A 94 -5.67 14.88 -0.13
C ILE A 94 -4.73 16.01 -0.53
N CYS A 95 -3.76 16.29 0.34
CA CYS A 95 -2.86 17.42 0.19
C CYS A 95 -1.42 16.94 -0.05
N ASP A 96 -0.71 17.66 -0.87
CA ASP A 96 0.76 17.65 -0.89
C ASP A 96 1.29 18.60 0.18
N VAL A 97 2.44 18.27 0.74
CA VAL A 97 3.07 19.07 1.80
C VAL A 97 4.15 19.99 1.21
N TYR A 98 4.14 21.26 1.62
CA TYR A 98 5.08 22.29 1.15
C TYR A 98 5.73 22.99 2.33
N THR A 99 6.96 23.40 2.14
CA THR A 99 7.73 24.25 3.08
C THR A 99 7.28 25.70 3.01
N VAL A 100 7.68 26.52 3.98
CA VAL A 100 7.32 27.96 4.07
C VAL A 100 7.83 28.78 2.89
N ASP A 101 8.90 28.35 2.22
CA ASP A 101 9.45 28.97 1.01
C ASP A 101 8.75 28.49 -0.28
N GLY A 102 7.65 27.76 -0.16
CA GLY A 102 6.80 27.33 -1.28
C GLY A 102 7.38 26.18 -2.12
N LYS A 103 8.32 25.41 -1.58
CA LYS A 103 8.87 24.22 -2.24
C LYS A 103 8.16 22.93 -1.76
N PRO A 104 8.04 21.91 -2.63
CA PRO A 104 7.58 20.59 -2.19
C PRO A 104 8.47 20.08 -1.05
N PHE A 105 7.84 19.59 0.02
CA PHE A 105 8.57 19.05 1.15
C PHE A 105 9.20 17.69 0.81
N ALA A 106 10.48 17.54 1.07
CA ALA A 106 11.23 16.32 0.72
C ALA A 106 10.82 15.08 1.55
N GLY A 107 10.09 15.27 2.64
CA GLY A 107 9.56 14.23 3.51
C GLY A 107 8.11 13.82 3.19
N ASP A 108 7.48 14.41 2.18
CA ASP A 108 6.14 14.03 1.73
C ASP A 108 6.18 12.75 0.89
N PRO A 109 5.59 11.61 1.35
CA PRO A 109 5.56 10.37 0.58
C PRO A 109 4.86 10.49 -0.77
N ARG A 110 3.74 11.23 -0.83
CA ARG A 110 2.99 11.48 -2.07
C ARG A 110 3.81 12.30 -3.06
N GLY A 111 4.45 13.36 -2.58
CA GLY A 111 5.39 14.18 -3.35
C GLY A 111 6.59 13.37 -3.84
N ASN A 112 7.10 12.46 -3.02
CA ASN A 112 8.20 11.55 -3.40
C ASN A 112 7.82 10.62 -4.56
N LEU A 113 6.61 10.04 -4.54
CA LEU A 113 6.13 9.21 -5.67
C LEU A 113 6.02 10.05 -6.95
N LYS A 114 5.48 11.27 -6.88
CA LYS A 114 5.44 12.22 -8.02
C LYS A 114 6.85 12.49 -8.58
N ARG A 115 7.86 12.62 -7.72
CA ARG A 115 9.26 12.77 -8.12
C ARG A 115 9.76 11.54 -8.90
N MET A 116 9.41 10.34 -8.47
CA MET A 116 9.77 9.10 -9.17
C MET A 116 9.06 8.96 -10.52
N LEU A 117 7.79 9.38 -10.61
CA LEU A 117 7.06 9.44 -11.89
C LEU A 117 7.73 10.42 -12.87
N ALA A 118 8.25 11.55 -12.39
CA ALA A 118 9.00 12.47 -13.24
C ALA A 118 10.32 11.83 -13.78
N LYS A 119 10.95 10.91 -13.04
CA LYS A 119 12.07 10.10 -13.55
C LYS A 119 11.60 9.11 -14.63
N MET A 120 10.50 8.41 -14.38
CA MET A 120 9.87 7.50 -15.35
C MET A 120 9.53 8.20 -16.67
N ASN A 121 8.97 9.42 -16.61
CA ASN A 121 8.63 10.21 -17.79
C ASN A 121 9.86 10.52 -18.67
N LYS A 122 11.02 10.74 -18.08
CA LYS A 122 12.28 10.96 -18.82
C LYS A 122 12.74 9.73 -19.62
N LEU A 123 12.28 8.55 -19.22
CA LEU A 123 12.55 7.29 -19.92
C LEU A 123 11.51 6.97 -21.01
N GLY A 124 10.52 7.87 -21.21
CA GLY A 124 9.52 7.76 -22.28
C GLY A 124 8.22 7.06 -21.88
N PHE A 125 8.04 6.77 -20.60
CA PHE A 125 6.76 6.26 -20.07
C PHE A 125 5.97 7.40 -19.43
N ASP A 126 4.68 7.49 -19.72
CA ASP A 126 3.82 8.57 -19.23
C ASP A 126 2.90 8.17 -18.08
N THR A 127 2.61 6.88 -17.93
CA THR A 127 1.72 6.39 -16.87
C THR A 127 2.24 5.08 -16.26
N LEU A 128 2.27 5.03 -14.93
CA LEU A 128 2.31 3.80 -14.15
C LEU A 128 0.90 3.56 -13.61
N ASN A 129 0.29 2.44 -13.95
CA ASN A 129 -0.98 2.01 -13.38
C ASN A 129 -0.75 1.05 -12.22
N LEU A 130 -1.64 1.10 -11.22
CA LEU A 130 -1.67 0.22 -10.07
C LEU A 130 -3.09 -0.29 -9.83
N GLY A 131 -3.27 -1.63 -9.81
CA GLY A 131 -4.45 -2.31 -9.29
C GLY A 131 -4.07 -3.04 -8.00
N PRO A 132 -4.46 -2.53 -6.83
CA PRO A 132 -4.17 -3.16 -5.55
C PRO A 132 -5.27 -4.15 -5.16
N GLU A 133 -4.87 -5.21 -4.44
CA GLU A 133 -5.74 -6.23 -3.84
C GLU A 133 -5.51 -6.22 -2.31
N PRO A 134 -6.12 -5.29 -1.55
CA PRO A 134 -5.85 -5.14 -0.13
C PRO A 134 -6.74 -6.04 0.73
N GLU A 135 -6.12 -6.97 1.45
CA GLU A 135 -6.76 -7.84 2.41
C GLU A 135 -6.82 -7.22 3.81
N PHE A 136 -7.83 -7.60 4.59
CA PHE A 136 -8.01 -7.13 5.97
C PHE A 136 -8.74 -8.17 6.83
N PHE A 137 -8.60 -8.04 8.16
CA PHE A 137 -9.33 -8.86 9.12
C PHE A 137 -10.40 -8.07 9.85
N LEU A 138 -11.49 -8.76 10.21
CA LEU A 138 -12.55 -8.26 11.08
C LEU A 138 -12.54 -9.00 12.43
N PHE A 139 -12.36 -8.24 13.49
CA PHE A 139 -12.41 -8.69 14.87
C PHE A 139 -13.64 -8.13 15.58
N ARG A 140 -14.17 -8.87 16.54
CA ARG A 140 -15.22 -8.37 17.43
C ARG A 140 -14.65 -7.29 18.36
N LEU A 141 -15.52 -6.38 18.77
CA LEU A 141 -15.18 -5.41 19.82
C LEU A 141 -15.54 -6.00 21.19
N LYS A 142 -14.74 -5.65 22.19
CA LYS A 142 -15.06 -5.85 23.59
C LYS A 142 -16.20 -4.90 24.01
N GLU A 143 -16.85 -5.16 25.16
CA GLU A 143 -17.91 -4.29 25.71
C GLU A 143 -17.49 -2.83 25.91
N ASN A 144 -16.22 -2.59 26.23
CA ASN A 144 -15.65 -1.24 26.35
C ASN A 144 -15.32 -0.59 25.00
N GLY A 145 -15.59 -1.27 23.87
CA GLY A 145 -15.34 -0.80 22.52
C GLY A 145 -13.89 -0.94 22.03
N GLU A 146 -13.01 -1.57 22.79
CA GLU A 146 -11.66 -1.92 22.32
C GLU A 146 -11.67 -3.16 21.42
N PRO A 147 -10.69 -3.31 20.50
CA PRO A 147 -10.52 -4.56 19.75
C PRO A 147 -10.33 -5.77 20.66
N SER A 148 -10.97 -6.88 20.31
CA SER A 148 -10.68 -8.19 20.92
C SER A 148 -9.73 -8.99 19.99
N LEU A 149 -9.34 -10.20 20.43
CA LEU A 149 -8.69 -11.19 19.57
C LEU A 149 -9.68 -12.23 19.01
N GLU A 150 -10.98 -11.98 19.17
CA GLU A 150 -12.05 -12.82 18.66
C GLU A 150 -12.37 -12.43 17.22
N LEU A 151 -12.15 -13.36 16.28
CA LEU A 151 -12.51 -13.18 14.88
C LEU A 151 -14.03 -13.07 14.71
N ASN A 152 -14.45 -12.33 13.68
CA ASN A 152 -15.88 -12.16 13.39
C ASN A 152 -16.57 -13.48 13.04
N ASP A 153 -15.87 -14.38 12.34
CA ASP A 153 -16.39 -15.66 11.87
C ASP A 153 -15.27 -16.73 11.77
N HIS A 154 -15.66 -17.90 11.26
CA HIS A 154 -14.78 -19.04 10.99
C HIS A 154 -14.90 -19.50 9.52
N GLY A 155 -15.28 -18.59 8.62
CA GLY A 155 -15.32 -18.83 7.18
C GLY A 155 -13.95 -19.10 6.56
N GLY A 156 -13.97 -19.55 5.33
CA GLY A 156 -12.81 -19.77 4.49
C GLY A 156 -13.00 -19.17 3.09
N TYR A 157 -12.08 -19.50 2.18
CA TYR A 157 -12.04 -18.90 0.86
C TYR A 157 -13.34 -19.08 0.07
N PHE A 158 -13.96 -17.96 -0.32
CA PHE A 158 -15.23 -17.88 -1.05
C PHE A 158 -16.45 -18.44 -0.30
N ASP A 159 -16.37 -18.63 1.01
CA ASP A 159 -17.55 -18.95 1.80
C ASP A 159 -18.58 -17.80 1.76
N LEU A 160 -19.85 -18.16 1.98
CA LEU A 160 -20.98 -17.25 1.98
C LEU A 160 -21.77 -17.40 3.27
N ALA A 161 -22.74 -16.52 3.49
CA ALA A 161 -23.65 -16.65 4.64
C ALA A 161 -24.38 -18.01 4.62
N PRO A 162 -24.61 -18.67 5.77
CA PRO A 162 -24.43 -18.15 7.13
C PRO A 162 -23.05 -18.38 7.75
N VAL A 163 -22.08 -18.91 7.04
CA VAL A 163 -20.73 -19.16 7.55
C VAL A 163 -19.91 -17.87 7.58
N ASP A 164 -19.94 -17.11 6.48
CA ASP A 164 -19.37 -15.78 6.37
C ASP A 164 -20.28 -14.76 7.07
N LEU A 165 -19.88 -14.32 8.26
CA LEU A 165 -20.60 -13.29 9.02
C LEU A 165 -20.17 -11.86 8.65
N GLY A 166 -19.16 -11.71 7.81
CA GLY A 166 -18.67 -10.42 7.30
C GLY A 166 -19.39 -9.92 6.04
N GLU A 167 -20.25 -10.72 5.41
CA GLU A 167 -20.88 -10.40 4.13
C GLU A 167 -21.63 -9.05 4.14
N ASN A 168 -22.41 -8.76 5.17
CA ASN A 168 -23.15 -7.49 5.27
C ASN A 168 -22.22 -6.29 5.47
N VAL A 169 -21.15 -6.46 6.24
CA VAL A 169 -20.13 -5.40 6.45
C VAL A 169 -19.42 -5.10 5.15
N ARG A 170 -18.98 -6.13 4.40
CA ARG A 170 -18.38 -5.94 3.08
C ARG A 170 -19.32 -5.25 2.11
N ARG A 171 -20.61 -5.62 2.12
CA ARG A 171 -21.64 -5.02 1.26
C ARG A 171 -21.80 -3.52 1.53
N ASP A 172 -21.86 -3.13 2.80
CA ASP A 172 -21.94 -1.71 3.17
C ASP A 172 -20.66 -0.94 2.84
N ILE A 173 -19.47 -1.58 2.98
CA ILE A 173 -18.20 -1.01 2.54
C ILE A 173 -18.21 -0.77 1.03
N VAL A 174 -18.60 -1.77 0.24
CA VAL A 174 -18.69 -1.67 -1.24
C VAL A 174 -19.62 -0.55 -1.65
N LEU A 175 -20.83 -0.49 -1.11
CA LEU A 175 -21.82 0.55 -1.43
C LEU A 175 -21.28 1.96 -1.12
N GLU A 176 -20.57 2.12 -0.02
CA GLU A 176 -19.95 3.41 0.32
C GLU A 176 -18.81 3.75 -0.64
N LEU A 177 -17.95 2.79 -0.97
CA LEU A 177 -16.86 2.99 -1.92
C LEU A 177 -17.37 3.36 -3.32
N GLU A 178 -18.40 2.66 -3.83
CA GLU A 178 -19.03 2.99 -5.12
C GLU A 178 -19.63 4.40 -5.12
N ARG A 179 -20.29 4.78 -4.02
CA ARG A 179 -20.82 6.14 -3.85
C ARG A 179 -19.72 7.20 -3.88
N LEU A 180 -18.52 6.87 -3.42
CA LEU A 180 -17.34 7.72 -3.45
C LEU A 180 -16.59 7.67 -4.79
N GLY A 181 -17.12 6.91 -5.77
CA GLY A 181 -16.59 6.85 -7.13
C GLY A 181 -15.59 5.72 -7.39
N PHE A 182 -15.45 4.77 -6.47
CA PHE A 182 -14.65 3.57 -6.73
C PHE A 182 -15.37 2.66 -7.73
N ASP A 183 -14.61 2.06 -8.63
CA ASP A 183 -15.08 1.00 -9.53
C ASP A 183 -14.68 -0.35 -8.88
N ILE A 184 -15.63 -1.00 -8.19
CA ILE A 184 -15.39 -2.24 -7.44
C ILE A 184 -15.47 -3.43 -8.39
N GLU A 185 -14.46 -4.31 -8.37
CA GLU A 185 -14.37 -5.49 -9.23
C GLU A 185 -14.83 -6.77 -8.51
N ALA A 186 -14.43 -6.96 -7.25
CA ALA A 186 -14.78 -8.13 -6.46
C ALA A 186 -14.84 -7.84 -4.95
N SER A 187 -15.54 -8.72 -4.22
CA SER A 187 -15.62 -8.71 -2.76
C SER A 187 -15.91 -10.11 -2.27
N HIS A 188 -15.02 -10.69 -1.47
CA HIS A 188 -15.17 -12.07 -1.00
C HIS A 188 -14.54 -12.29 0.38
N HIS A 189 -14.90 -13.43 1.00
CA HIS A 189 -14.20 -13.96 2.16
C HIS A 189 -12.87 -14.57 1.72
N GLU A 190 -11.79 -14.29 2.47
CA GLU A 190 -10.46 -14.82 2.21
C GLU A 190 -10.22 -16.17 2.93
N VAL A 191 -8.98 -16.72 2.76
CA VAL A 191 -8.62 -18.06 3.26
C VAL A 191 -8.70 -18.16 4.78
N ALA A 192 -8.23 -17.14 5.50
CA ALA A 192 -8.24 -17.18 6.95
C ALA A 192 -9.62 -16.79 7.53
N PRO A 193 -10.04 -17.40 8.65
CA PRO A 193 -11.22 -16.95 9.37
C PRO A 193 -11.20 -15.45 9.63
N GLY A 194 -12.34 -14.78 9.43
CA GLY A 194 -12.49 -13.34 9.61
C GLY A 194 -11.67 -12.48 8.65
N GLN A 195 -11.10 -13.06 7.59
CA GLN A 195 -10.31 -12.35 6.58
C GLN A 195 -11.14 -12.07 5.33
N HIS A 196 -10.98 -10.86 4.79
CA HIS A 196 -11.78 -10.35 3.68
C HIS A 196 -10.90 -9.61 2.69
N GLU A 197 -11.35 -9.60 1.43
CA GLU A 197 -10.76 -8.84 0.33
C GLU A 197 -11.84 -8.09 -0.45
N ILE A 198 -11.53 -6.88 -0.87
CA ILE A 198 -12.35 -6.07 -1.76
C ILE A 198 -11.44 -5.44 -2.79
N ASP A 199 -11.60 -5.87 -4.04
CA ASP A 199 -10.81 -5.43 -5.17
C ASP A 199 -11.48 -4.27 -5.87
N PHE A 200 -10.71 -3.26 -6.20
CA PHE A 200 -11.16 -2.13 -7.00
C PHE A 200 -10.22 -1.91 -8.18
N LYS A 201 -10.81 -1.42 -9.26
CA LYS A 201 -10.14 -1.25 -10.54
C LYS A 201 -8.87 -0.43 -10.43
N TYR A 202 -7.89 -0.80 -11.25
CA TYR A 202 -6.65 -0.05 -11.37
C TYR A 202 -6.87 1.39 -11.84
N ASP A 203 -5.98 2.27 -11.42
CA ASP A 203 -5.91 3.66 -11.87
C ASP A 203 -4.44 4.09 -12.01
N ASP A 204 -4.18 5.34 -12.41
CA ASP A 204 -2.83 5.88 -12.28
C ASP A 204 -2.34 5.75 -10.82
N VAL A 205 -1.05 5.55 -10.65
CA VAL A 205 -0.50 5.14 -9.37
C VAL A 205 -0.72 6.15 -8.22
N ILE A 206 -0.82 7.45 -8.52
CA ILE A 206 -1.13 8.46 -7.50
C ILE A 206 -2.57 8.30 -7.04
N THR A 207 -3.50 8.25 -7.98
CA THR A 207 -4.92 8.03 -7.70
C THR A 207 -5.14 6.69 -6.97
N ALA A 208 -4.50 5.62 -7.41
CA ALA A 208 -4.60 4.31 -6.76
C ALA A 208 -4.05 4.31 -5.33
N CYS A 209 -2.92 4.98 -5.06
CA CYS A 209 -2.40 5.15 -3.69
C CYS A 209 -3.33 6.00 -2.81
N ASP A 210 -3.88 7.08 -3.34
CA ASP A 210 -4.90 7.90 -2.68
C ASP A 210 -6.16 7.06 -2.35
N ASN A 211 -6.56 6.19 -3.27
CA ASN A 211 -7.67 5.25 -3.10
C ASN A 211 -7.39 4.19 -2.04
N ILE A 212 -6.18 3.62 -1.96
CA ILE A 212 -5.78 2.68 -0.89
C ILE A 212 -5.94 3.35 0.47
N GLN A 213 -5.50 4.59 0.63
CA GLN A 213 -5.63 5.31 1.89
C GLN A 213 -7.09 5.58 2.23
N THR A 214 -7.88 6.00 1.25
CA THR A 214 -9.33 6.21 1.41
C THR A 214 -10.04 4.89 1.77
N PHE A 215 -9.73 3.80 1.07
CA PHE A 215 -10.23 2.46 1.33
C PHE A 215 -10.02 2.04 2.79
N LYS A 216 -8.78 2.17 3.29
CA LYS A 216 -8.47 1.84 4.69
C LYS A 216 -9.30 2.63 5.70
N LEU A 217 -9.55 3.91 5.42
CA LEU A 217 -10.40 4.75 6.26
C LEU A 217 -11.85 4.27 6.24
N ILE A 218 -12.40 4.01 5.04
CA ILE A 218 -13.79 3.56 4.86
C ILE A 218 -14.02 2.21 5.54
N VAL A 219 -13.16 1.22 5.29
CA VAL A 219 -13.24 -0.11 5.88
C VAL A 219 -13.29 -0.03 7.41
N LYS A 220 -12.36 0.71 8.03
CA LYS A 220 -12.33 0.89 9.49
C LYS A 220 -13.58 1.59 10.02
N THR A 221 -14.06 2.61 9.31
CA THR A 221 -15.22 3.40 9.72
C THR A 221 -16.50 2.59 9.65
N ILE A 222 -16.73 1.85 8.56
CA ILE A 222 -17.93 1.03 8.38
C ILE A 222 -17.89 -0.18 9.32
N ALA A 223 -16.75 -0.88 9.44
CA ALA A 223 -16.62 -1.98 10.40
C ALA A 223 -17.00 -1.53 11.83
N ARG A 224 -16.55 -0.35 12.25
CA ARG A 224 -16.89 0.23 13.56
C ARG A 224 -18.41 0.42 13.75
N LYS A 225 -19.13 0.85 12.70
CA LYS A 225 -20.61 0.98 12.73
C LYS A 225 -21.31 -0.35 12.94
N HIS A 226 -20.68 -1.45 12.47
CA HIS A 226 -21.18 -2.83 12.68
C HIS A 226 -20.69 -3.47 13.99
N GLY A 227 -20.08 -2.72 14.90
CA GLY A 227 -19.55 -3.26 16.16
C GLY A 227 -18.30 -4.12 15.97
N LEU A 228 -17.56 -3.93 14.86
CA LEU A 228 -16.35 -4.66 14.52
C LEU A 228 -15.14 -3.75 14.47
N HIS A 229 -13.96 -4.36 14.58
CA HIS A 229 -12.67 -3.73 14.35
C HIS A 229 -12.04 -4.30 13.09
N ALA A 230 -11.81 -3.45 12.10
CA ALA A 230 -11.05 -3.83 10.91
C ALA A 230 -9.57 -3.51 11.10
N THR A 231 -8.71 -4.48 10.80
CA THR A 231 -7.26 -4.29 10.84
C THR A 231 -6.58 -4.68 9.53
N PHE A 232 -5.60 -3.89 9.14
CA PHE A 232 -4.67 -4.14 8.05
C PHE A 232 -3.31 -4.65 8.55
N MET A 233 -3.29 -5.24 9.73
CA MET A 233 -2.10 -5.88 10.32
C MET A 233 -1.72 -7.11 9.45
N PRO A 234 -0.45 -7.25 9.02
CA PRO A 234 -0.05 -8.31 8.09
C PRO A 234 -0.25 -9.73 8.61
N LYS A 235 -0.11 -9.94 9.93
CA LYS A 235 -0.29 -11.25 10.56
C LYS A 235 -0.89 -11.07 11.97
N PRO A 236 -2.22 -10.90 12.08
CA PRO A 236 -2.84 -10.63 13.37
C PRO A 236 -2.90 -11.86 14.29
N MET A 237 -2.88 -13.08 13.73
CA MET A 237 -2.97 -14.32 14.50
C MET A 237 -1.96 -15.36 14.06
N PHE A 238 -1.46 -16.14 15.01
CA PHE A 238 -0.62 -17.31 14.74
C PHE A 238 -1.45 -18.45 14.14
N GLY A 239 -0.85 -19.22 13.23
CA GLY A 239 -1.43 -20.45 12.70
C GLY A 239 -2.44 -20.30 11.54
N ILE A 240 -2.79 -19.06 11.13
CA ILE A 240 -3.66 -18.78 9.98
C ILE A 240 -2.94 -17.92 8.94
N ASN A 241 -3.51 -17.75 7.73
CA ASN A 241 -2.94 -16.86 6.72
C ASN A 241 -2.87 -15.41 7.20
N GLY A 242 -1.94 -14.64 6.67
CA GLY A 242 -1.84 -13.19 6.90
C GLY A 242 -2.38 -12.40 5.72
N SER A 243 -2.52 -11.09 5.88
CA SER A 243 -3.02 -10.18 4.85
C SER A 243 -1.91 -9.67 3.93
N GLY A 244 -2.12 -9.85 2.62
CA GLY A 244 -1.36 -9.22 1.56
C GLY A 244 -2.01 -7.94 1.03
N MET A 245 -1.27 -7.25 0.20
CA MET A 245 -1.77 -6.21 -0.69
C MET A 245 -1.03 -6.38 -2.02
N HIS A 246 -1.49 -7.33 -2.83
CA HIS A 246 -0.86 -7.59 -4.12
C HIS A 246 -0.97 -6.36 -5.01
N CYS A 247 0.12 -6.04 -5.69
CA CYS A 247 0.22 -4.84 -6.50
C CYS A 247 0.35 -5.22 -7.98
N ASN A 248 -0.73 -5.07 -8.73
CA ASN A 248 -0.74 -5.25 -10.17
C ASN A 248 -0.29 -3.97 -10.85
N VAL A 249 0.89 -3.98 -11.46
CA VAL A 249 1.49 -2.79 -12.07
C VAL A 249 1.65 -2.94 -13.58
N SER A 250 1.50 -1.83 -14.31
CA SER A 250 1.79 -1.77 -15.75
C SER A 250 2.26 -0.38 -16.16
N LEU A 251 3.23 -0.32 -17.09
CA LEU A 251 3.72 0.93 -17.67
C LEU A 251 3.02 1.21 -19.01
N PHE A 252 2.71 2.47 -19.23
CA PHE A 252 2.12 2.95 -20.49
C PHE A 252 2.98 4.04 -21.11
N SER A 253 2.96 4.09 -22.44
CA SER A 253 3.53 5.16 -23.23
C SER A 253 2.53 5.51 -24.35
N LYS A 254 2.12 6.79 -24.43
CA LYS A 254 1.17 7.30 -25.42
C LYS A 254 -0.17 6.52 -25.48
N GLY A 255 -0.60 6.04 -24.31
CA GLY A 255 -1.86 5.29 -24.18
C GLY A 255 -1.77 3.80 -24.54
N GLU A 256 -0.58 3.29 -24.91
CA GLU A 256 -0.32 1.88 -25.20
C GLU A 256 0.41 1.21 -24.02
N ASN A 257 0.04 -0.04 -23.73
CA ASN A 257 0.66 -0.84 -22.68
C ASN A 257 2.07 -1.28 -23.08
N SER A 258 3.09 -0.75 -22.42
CA SER A 258 4.50 -1.02 -22.72
C SER A 258 4.97 -2.43 -22.31
N PHE A 259 4.16 -3.16 -21.54
CA PHE A 259 4.48 -4.54 -21.14
C PHE A 259 4.00 -5.58 -22.15
N TYR A 260 3.20 -5.21 -23.13
CA TYR A 260 2.64 -6.12 -24.14
C TYR A 260 3.44 -6.10 -25.44
N ASP A 261 3.69 -7.29 -25.99
CA ASP A 261 4.18 -7.50 -27.35
C ASP A 261 3.47 -8.71 -27.98
N ALA A 262 2.64 -8.46 -29.01
CA ALA A 262 1.90 -9.50 -29.72
C ALA A 262 2.80 -10.51 -30.43
N ASN A 263 4.03 -10.16 -30.76
CA ASN A 263 4.99 -11.02 -31.48
C ASN A 263 5.83 -11.87 -30.51
N SER A 264 5.79 -11.58 -29.22
CA SER A 264 6.47 -12.38 -28.20
C SER A 264 5.71 -13.66 -27.89
N LYS A 265 6.44 -14.79 -27.68
CA LYS A 265 5.88 -16.12 -27.40
C LYS A 265 4.90 -16.15 -26.22
N ASN A 266 5.12 -15.33 -25.21
CA ASN A 266 4.28 -15.24 -23.99
C ASN A 266 3.48 -13.92 -23.90
N GLY A 267 3.53 -13.08 -24.94
CA GLY A 267 2.85 -11.78 -24.99
C GLY A 267 3.50 -10.70 -24.11
N LEU A 268 4.72 -10.94 -23.59
CA LEU A 268 5.47 -9.94 -22.82
C LEU A 268 6.51 -9.25 -23.69
N SER A 269 6.59 -7.93 -23.57
CA SER A 269 7.62 -7.13 -24.22
C SER A 269 8.99 -7.27 -23.54
N GLU A 270 10.04 -6.79 -24.22
CA GLU A 270 11.36 -6.66 -23.63
C GLU A 270 11.34 -5.72 -22.40
N VAL A 271 10.55 -4.65 -22.46
CA VAL A 271 10.34 -3.72 -21.33
C VAL A 271 9.77 -4.45 -20.12
N ALA A 272 8.76 -5.31 -20.29
CA ALA A 272 8.21 -6.12 -19.20
C ALA A 272 9.27 -7.04 -18.59
N SER A 273 10.05 -7.74 -19.45
CA SER A 273 11.12 -8.64 -19.01
C SER A 273 12.19 -7.89 -18.21
N GLN A 274 12.61 -6.74 -18.69
CA GLN A 274 13.59 -5.88 -18.00
C GLN A 274 13.05 -5.35 -16.67
N PHE A 275 11.78 -4.95 -16.62
CA PHE A 275 11.11 -4.49 -15.40
C PHE A 275 11.04 -5.61 -14.36
N ILE A 276 10.66 -6.82 -14.76
CA ILE A 276 10.68 -8.02 -13.89
C ILE A 276 12.09 -8.27 -13.35
N ALA A 277 13.10 -8.22 -14.22
CA ALA A 277 14.49 -8.41 -13.81
C ALA A 277 14.94 -7.40 -12.76
N GLY A 278 14.55 -6.14 -12.91
CA GLY A 278 14.80 -5.09 -11.93
C GLY A 278 14.11 -5.35 -10.59
N ILE A 279 12.83 -5.75 -10.60
CA ILE A 279 12.11 -6.14 -9.38
C ILE A 279 12.83 -7.29 -8.67
N LEU A 280 13.18 -8.36 -9.37
CA LEU A 280 13.85 -9.52 -8.77
C LEU A 280 15.21 -9.14 -8.18
N LYS A 281 16.01 -8.35 -8.89
CA LYS A 281 17.32 -7.87 -8.43
C LYS A 281 17.23 -7.07 -7.13
N HIS A 282 16.22 -6.23 -6.99
CA HIS A 282 16.06 -5.32 -5.86
C HIS A 282 15.04 -5.80 -4.82
N ALA A 283 14.46 -7.00 -4.97
CA ALA A 283 13.42 -7.53 -4.10
C ALA A 283 13.78 -7.42 -2.61
N ARG A 284 14.97 -7.86 -2.24
CA ARG A 284 15.45 -7.81 -0.86
C ARG A 284 15.59 -6.39 -0.34
N SER A 285 16.02 -5.46 -1.20
CA SER A 285 16.28 -4.07 -0.83
C SER A 285 15.02 -3.24 -0.60
N PHE A 286 13.91 -3.52 -1.33
CA PHE A 286 12.65 -2.81 -1.09
C PHE A 286 11.75 -3.50 -0.05
N THR A 287 12.10 -4.70 0.42
CA THR A 287 11.26 -5.46 1.37
C THR A 287 10.96 -4.65 2.63
N ALA A 288 11.92 -3.90 3.20
CA ALA A 288 11.67 -3.10 4.39
C ALA A 288 10.60 -2.01 4.19
N VAL A 289 10.41 -1.53 2.96
CA VAL A 289 9.41 -0.50 2.61
C VAL A 289 8.05 -1.13 2.28
N CYS A 290 8.07 -2.26 1.59
CA CYS A 290 6.86 -3.01 1.21
C CYS A 290 6.28 -3.86 2.34
N ASN A 291 7.11 -4.17 3.37
CA ASN A 291 6.78 -5.00 4.54
C ASN A 291 7.38 -4.31 5.78
N PRO A 292 6.78 -3.17 6.22
CA PRO A 292 7.49 -2.19 7.05
C PRO A 292 7.42 -2.44 8.55
N THR A 293 6.81 -3.54 8.99
CA THR A 293 6.65 -3.81 10.43
C THR A 293 7.35 -5.10 10.85
N VAL A 294 7.69 -5.24 12.12
CA VAL A 294 8.16 -6.53 12.66
C VAL A 294 7.15 -7.63 12.45
N ASN A 295 5.86 -7.29 12.40
CA ASN A 295 4.77 -8.21 12.15
C ASN A 295 4.71 -8.69 10.69
N SER A 296 5.16 -7.89 9.73
CA SER A 296 5.23 -8.24 8.30
C SER A 296 6.00 -9.55 8.07
N TYR A 297 7.06 -9.79 8.84
CA TYR A 297 7.91 -10.98 8.73
C TYR A 297 7.31 -12.23 9.39
N LYS A 298 6.20 -12.09 10.11
CA LYS A 298 5.37 -13.21 10.56
C LYS A 298 4.36 -13.65 9.48
N ARG A 299 4.07 -12.78 8.49
CA ARG A 299 3.36 -13.14 7.24
C ARG A 299 4.30 -13.79 6.24
N LEU A 300 5.50 -13.23 6.01
CA LEU A 300 6.48 -13.71 5.03
C LEU A 300 7.17 -14.99 5.50
N VAL A 301 6.39 -16.04 5.73
CA VAL A 301 6.86 -17.37 6.12
C VAL A 301 6.25 -18.43 5.18
N PRO A 302 6.99 -19.52 4.86
CA PRO A 302 6.46 -20.59 4.04
C PRO A 302 5.23 -21.26 4.64
N GLY A 303 4.30 -21.71 3.78
CA GLY A 303 3.13 -22.49 4.20
C GLY A 303 1.85 -21.69 4.42
N TYR A 304 1.86 -20.37 4.22
CA TYR A 304 0.72 -19.47 4.40
C TYR A 304 0.48 -18.57 3.17
N GLU A 305 0.76 -19.09 1.97
CA GLU A 305 0.53 -18.43 0.66
C GLU A 305 1.27 -17.12 0.42
N ALA A 306 2.06 -16.63 1.39
CA ALA A 306 2.88 -15.44 1.23
C ALA A 306 4.15 -15.78 0.41
N PRO A 307 4.57 -14.92 -0.54
CA PRO A 307 5.76 -15.15 -1.33
C PRO A 307 7.02 -14.88 -0.49
N CYS A 308 7.82 -15.92 -0.26
CA CYS A 308 9.07 -15.84 0.49
C CYS A 308 10.32 -15.88 -0.41
N TYR A 309 10.14 -16.18 -1.70
CA TYR A 309 11.22 -16.51 -2.62
C TYR A 309 11.26 -15.56 -3.81
N VAL A 310 12.47 -15.12 -4.17
CA VAL A 310 12.73 -14.18 -5.26
C VAL A 310 12.71 -14.93 -6.59
N ALA A 311 11.53 -15.04 -7.17
CA ALA A 311 11.28 -15.72 -8.44
C ALA A 311 10.08 -15.10 -9.16
N TRP A 312 9.87 -15.47 -10.43
CA TRP A 312 8.69 -15.06 -11.20
C TRP A 312 8.08 -16.24 -11.96
N SER A 313 6.79 -16.13 -12.27
CA SER A 313 6.07 -17.14 -13.07
C SER A 313 4.84 -16.59 -13.77
N THR A 314 4.46 -17.21 -14.89
CA THR A 314 3.20 -17.01 -15.59
C THR A 314 2.09 -17.99 -15.13
N SER A 315 2.43 -19.05 -14.41
CA SER A 315 1.51 -20.16 -14.11
C SER A 315 1.43 -20.55 -12.63
N ASN A 316 2.31 -19.98 -11.78
CA ASN A 316 2.48 -20.38 -10.40
C ASN A 316 2.18 -19.18 -9.46
N ARG A 317 1.56 -19.43 -8.30
CA ARG A 317 1.25 -18.42 -7.28
C ARG A 317 2.28 -18.35 -6.14
N SER A 318 3.29 -19.25 -6.13
CA SER A 318 4.32 -19.25 -5.08
C SER A 318 5.43 -18.19 -5.24
N PRO A 319 5.77 -17.68 -6.46
CA PRO A 319 6.79 -16.65 -6.62
C PRO A 319 6.39 -15.27 -6.14
N LEU A 320 7.41 -14.43 -5.92
CA LEU A 320 7.28 -12.99 -5.63
C LEU A 320 6.53 -12.23 -6.74
N VAL A 321 6.84 -12.55 -8.00
CA VAL A 321 6.26 -11.90 -9.18
C VAL A 321 5.45 -12.92 -9.96
N ARG A 322 4.16 -12.62 -10.14
CA ARG A 322 3.25 -13.38 -10.99
C ARG A 322 2.83 -12.56 -12.20
N ILE A 323 2.70 -13.22 -13.34
CA ILE A 323 2.18 -12.60 -14.55
C ILE A 323 0.77 -13.17 -14.81
N PRO A 324 -0.29 -12.40 -14.54
CA PRO A 324 -1.67 -12.82 -14.84
C PRO A 324 -1.87 -13.19 -16.30
N ALA A 325 -2.89 -14.01 -16.60
CA ALA A 325 -3.12 -14.55 -17.95
C ALA A 325 -3.56 -13.49 -18.98
N ALA A 326 -4.16 -12.39 -18.54
CA ALA A 326 -4.64 -11.32 -19.42
C ALA A 326 -3.49 -10.68 -20.23
N ARG A 327 -3.75 -10.36 -21.49
CA ARG A 327 -2.79 -9.74 -22.41
C ARG A 327 -3.40 -8.51 -23.09
N GLY A 328 -2.63 -7.85 -23.98
CA GLY A 328 -3.01 -6.60 -24.61
C GLY A 328 -2.96 -5.44 -23.61
N LYS A 329 -3.99 -4.63 -23.56
CA LYS A 329 -4.08 -3.49 -22.62
C LYS A 329 -4.06 -3.93 -21.15
N SER A 330 -4.45 -5.16 -20.85
CA SER A 330 -4.52 -5.73 -19.51
C SER A 330 -3.24 -6.47 -19.09
N THR A 331 -2.17 -6.43 -19.88
CA THR A 331 -0.88 -7.03 -19.53
C THR A 331 -0.29 -6.32 -18.32
N ARG A 332 0.00 -7.08 -17.26
CA ARG A 332 0.47 -6.52 -15.99
C ARG A 332 1.40 -7.48 -15.25
N ILE A 333 2.11 -6.96 -14.30
CA ILE A 333 3.01 -7.67 -13.40
C ILE A 333 2.43 -7.54 -11.99
N GLU A 334 2.17 -8.66 -11.32
CA GLU A 334 1.69 -8.72 -9.94
C GLU A 334 2.87 -8.91 -9.00
N VAL A 335 3.13 -7.91 -8.15
CA VAL A 335 4.11 -7.98 -7.06
C VAL A 335 3.38 -8.39 -5.78
N ARG A 336 3.66 -9.60 -5.28
CA ARG A 336 2.84 -10.27 -4.27
C ARG A 336 3.33 -10.11 -2.83
N SER A 337 4.55 -9.62 -2.62
CA SER A 337 5.14 -9.50 -1.28
C SER A 337 4.56 -8.35 -0.45
N VAL A 338 4.09 -7.30 -1.08
CA VAL A 338 3.59 -6.10 -0.38
C VAL A 338 2.49 -6.47 0.60
N ASP A 339 2.50 -5.89 1.78
CA ASP A 339 1.42 -6.05 2.74
C ASP A 339 0.69 -4.72 3.01
N PRO A 340 -0.54 -4.78 3.54
CA PRO A 340 -1.37 -3.58 3.68
C PRO A 340 -0.91 -2.61 4.79
N ALA A 341 0.11 -2.95 5.59
CA ALA A 341 0.74 -2.00 6.51
C ALA A 341 1.70 -1.03 5.78
N ALA A 342 2.08 -1.35 4.54
CA ALA A 342 2.96 -0.49 3.75
C ALA A 342 2.36 0.89 3.51
N ASN A 343 3.25 1.90 3.47
CA ASN A 343 2.92 3.20 2.89
C ASN A 343 2.82 3.02 1.37
N PRO A 344 1.62 3.18 0.75
CA PRO A 344 1.44 2.85 -0.66
C PRO A 344 2.30 3.71 -1.59
N TYR A 345 2.50 4.98 -1.25
CA TYR A 345 3.33 5.88 -2.07
C TYR A 345 4.80 5.45 -2.07
N LEU A 346 5.35 5.09 -0.90
CA LEU A 346 6.75 4.67 -0.77
C LEU A 346 6.97 3.27 -1.35
N ALA A 347 6.02 2.35 -1.17
CA ALA A 347 6.07 1.02 -1.77
C ALA A 347 6.12 1.13 -3.31
N MET A 348 5.23 1.94 -3.90
CA MET A 348 5.21 2.15 -5.35
C MET A 348 6.44 2.91 -5.85
N ALA A 349 6.97 3.87 -5.11
CA ALA A 349 8.21 4.56 -5.47
C ALA A 349 9.41 3.59 -5.55
N THR A 350 9.52 2.65 -4.61
CA THR A 350 10.62 1.67 -4.58
C THR A 350 10.46 0.57 -5.64
N ILE A 351 9.23 0.07 -5.86
CA ILE A 351 8.94 -0.90 -6.93
C ILE A 351 9.20 -0.28 -8.31
N LEU A 352 8.76 0.97 -8.53
CA LEU A 352 9.03 1.70 -9.77
C LEU A 352 10.54 1.88 -9.97
N ALA A 353 11.28 2.30 -8.95
CA ALA A 353 12.73 2.46 -9.04
C ALA A 353 13.44 1.16 -9.41
N ALA A 354 13.03 0.05 -8.80
CA ALA A 354 13.55 -1.29 -9.12
C ALA A 354 13.30 -1.66 -10.58
N GLY A 355 12.07 -1.50 -11.05
CA GLY A 355 11.71 -1.80 -12.43
C GLY A 355 12.42 -0.91 -13.45
N LEU A 356 12.56 0.39 -13.16
CA LEU A 356 13.29 1.33 -14.02
C LEU A 356 14.79 1.01 -14.10
N ASP A 357 15.42 0.60 -12.98
CA ASP A 357 16.83 0.12 -13.01
C ASP A 357 16.98 -1.07 -13.97
N GLY A 358 15.99 -1.98 -13.98
CA GLY A 358 15.96 -3.10 -14.92
C GLY A 358 15.92 -2.66 -16.38
N ILE A 359 15.10 -1.66 -16.69
CA ILE A 359 14.96 -1.09 -18.06
C ILE A 359 16.24 -0.30 -18.44
N GLU A 360 16.70 0.62 -17.61
CA GLU A 360 17.87 1.44 -17.87
C GLU A 360 19.14 0.60 -18.12
N ASN A 361 19.30 -0.48 -17.35
CA ASN A 361 20.46 -1.39 -17.46
C ASN A 361 20.20 -2.61 -18.36
N LYS A 362 19.06 -2.69 -19.04
CA LYS A 362 18.66 -3.78 -19.95
C LYS A 362 18.85 -5.16 -19.31
N LEU A 363 18.41 -5.30 -18.07
CA LEU A 363 18.55 -6.54 -17.32
C LEU A 363 17.69 -7.66 -17.93
N THR A 364 18.17 -8.90 -17.79
CA THR A 364 17.40 -10.10 -18.17
C THR A 364 16.99 -10.82 -16.89
N PRO A 365 15.71 -11.20 -16.72
CA PRO A 365 15.29 -11.96 -15.55
C PRO A 365 15.87 -13.39 -15.59
N ALA A 366 15.98 -14.00 -14.42
CA ALA A 366 16.22 -15.44 -14.31
C ALA A 366 15.12 -16.23 -15.05
N GLU A 367 15.34 -17.52 -15.29
CA GLU A 367 14.32 -18.37 -15.91
C GLU A 367 13.03 -18.42 -15.09
N GLU A 368 11.91 -18.54 -15.78
CA GLU A 368 10.58 -18.70 -15.17
C GLU A 368 10.52 -19.96 -14.32
N VAL A 369 10.05 -19.85 -13.09
CA VAL A 369 9.85 -20.99 -12.20
C VAL A 369 8.44 -21.55 -12.36
N LYS A 370 8.32 -22.74 -12.95
CA LYS A 370 7.05 -23.43 -13.21
C LYS A 370 6.59 -24.36 -12.10
N SER A 371 7.52 -24.86 -11.32
CA SER A 371 7.27 -25.78 -10.21
C SER A 371 6.90 -25.04 -8.93
N ASN A 372 6.21 -25.71 -8.01
CA ASN A 372 5.88 -25.16 -6.70
C ASN A 372 7.16 -25.00 -5.87
N ILE A 373 7.55 -23.75 -5.59
CA ILE A 373 8.78 -23.44 -4.86
C ILE A 373 8.71 -23.92 -3.40
N TYR A 374 7.52 -23.97 -2.80
CA TYR A 374 7.35 -24.37 -1.39
C TYR A 374 7.73 -25.83 -1.10
N VAL A 375 7.72 -26.71 -2.13
CA VAL A 375 8.12 -28.11 -1.98
C VAL A 375 9.59 -28.36 -2.33
N MET A 376 10.30 -27.34 -2.85
CA MET A 376 11.73 -27.44 -3.16
C MET A 376 12.56 -27.44 -1.88
N THR A 377 13.60 -28.27 -1.84
CA THR A 377 14.64 -28.18 -0.81
C THR A 377 15.44 -26.88 -0.94
N ARG A 378 16.19 -26.54 0.08
CA ARG A 378 17.07 -25.36 0.02
C ARG A 378 18.14 -25.51 -1.07
N GLU A 379 18.70 -26.71 -1.20
CA GLU A 379 19.70 -27.03 -2.21
C GLU A 379 19.14 -26.87 -3.62
N GLU A 380 17.92 -27.33 -3.87
CA GLU A 380 17.24 -27.17 -5.15
C GLU A 380 16.97 -25.68 -5.47
N ARG A 381 16.53 -24.90 -4.49
CA ARG A 381 16.35 -23.46 -4.69
C ARG A 381 17.66 -22.75 -5.03
N LEU A 382 18.74 -23.03 -4.30
CA LEU A 382 20.06 -22.45 -4.58
C LEU A 382 20.60 -22.86 -5.95
N ALA A 383 20.42 -24.12 -6.37
CA ALA A 383 20.80 -24.61 -7.68
C ALA A 383 20.04 -23.92 -8.83
N ASN A 384 18.80 -23.48 -8.57
CA ASN A 384 17.98 -22.71 -9.52
C ASN A 384 18.14 -21.19 -9.38
N GLY A 385 19.08 -20.70 -8.56
CA GLY A 385 19.30 -19.27 -8.36
C GLY A 385 18.15 -18.54 -7.67
N ILE A 386 17.29 -19.27 -6.93
CA ILE A 386 16.15 -18.72 -6.21
C ILE A 386 16.61 -18.28 -4.81
N ASP A 387 16.69 -16.97 -4.61
CA ASP A 387 17.02 -16.35 -3.32
C ASP A 387 15.78 -16.23 -2.43
N GLU A 388 15.97 -15.93 -1.15
CA GLU A 388 14.91 -15.73 -0.16
C GLU A 388 14.78 -14.25 0.21
N LEU A 389 13.55 -13.79 0.44
CA LEU A 389 13.31 -12.47 1.02
C LEU A 389 13.88 -12.40 2.45
N PRO A 390 14.24 -11.22 2.95
CA PRO A 390 14.63 -11.04 4.34
C PRO A 390 13.58 -11.62 5.31
N SER A 391 14.04 -12.31 6.33
CA SER A 391 13.16 -12.99 7.31
C SER A 391 12.84 -12.15 8.56
N THR A 392 13.44 -10.97 8.69
CA THR A 392 13.21 -10.04 9.79
C THR A 392 13.29 -8.60 9.31
N LEU A 393 12.64 -7.66 10.02
CA LEU A 393 12.75 -6.23 9.75
C LEU A 393 14.22 -5.78 9.77
N TYR A 394 15.02 -6.30 10.69
CA TYR A 394 16.44 -5.98 10.77
C TYR A 394 17.24 -6.37 9.52
N THR A 395 17.05 -7.58 9.02
CA THR A 395 17.72 -8.03 7.80
C THR A 395 17.25 -7.25 6.57
N ALA A 396 15.96 -6.91 6.49
CA ALA A 396 15.42 -6.08 5.43
C ALA A 396 15.96 -4.64 5.46
N LEU A 397 16.10 -4.05 6.66
CA LEU A 397 16.73 -2.73 6.81
C LEU A 397 18.20 -2.73 6.35
N LYS A 398 18.95 -3.79 6.63
CA LYS A 398 20.34 -3.91 6.13
C LYS A 398 20.40 -3.90 4.59
N GLU A 399 19.49 -4.64 3.94
CA GLU A 399 19.40 -4.65 2.47
C GLU A 399 18.98 -3.29 1.90
N LEU A 400 18.03 -2.60 2.56
CA LEU A 400 17.61 -1.25 2.21
C LEU A 400 18.77 -0.25 2.32
N ILE A 401 19.50 -0.27 3.44
CA ILE A 401 20.63 0.64 3.72
C ILE A 401 21.76 0.44 2.70
N ALA A 402 22.00 -0.79 2.29
CA ALA A 402 23.04 -1.13 1.33
C ALA A 402 22.70 -0.74 -0.14
N SER A 403 21.44 -0.34 -0.43
CA SER A 403 20.97 -0.11 -1.78
C SER A 403 20.98 1.39 -2.17
N PRO A 404 21.87 1.81 -3.07
CA PRO A 404 21.86 3.18 -3.61
C PRO A 404 20.55 3.52 -4.35
N ILE A 405 19.98 2.54 -5.08
CA ILE A 405 18.73 2.71 -5.83
C ILE A 405 17.56 3.01 -4.90
N MET A 406 17.46 2.30 -3.76
CA MET A 406 16.40 2.56 -2.80
C MET A 406 16.58 3.89 -2.07
N LYS A 407 17.83 4.28 -1.78
CA LYS A 407 18.13 5.60 -1.23
C LYS A 407 17.74 6.72 -2.20
N GLU A 408 18.00 6.56 -3.50
CA GLU A 408 17.56 7.50 -4.54
C GLU A 408 16.04 7.52 -4.64
N ALA A 409 15.39 6.34 -4.63
CA ALA A 409 13.94 6.21 -4.73
C ALA A 409 13.18 6.93 -3.62
N LEU A 410 13.68 6.85 -2.40
CA LEU A 410 13.06 7.49 -1.22
C LEU A 410 13.49 8.96 -1.05
N GLY A 411 14.65 9.34 -1.62
CA GLY A 411 15.29 10.60 -1.31
C GLY A 411 15.88 10.60 0.12
N SER A 412 16.87 11.45 0.34
CA SER A 412 17.66 11.40 1.58
C SER A 412 16.80 11.64 2.83
N HIS A 413 15.85 12.57 2.79
CA HIS A 413 15.01 12.88 3.96
C HIS A 413 14.17 11.67 4.40
N ILE A 414 13.35 11.12 3.51
CA ILE A 414 12.51 9.96 3.83
C ILE A 414 13.39 8.75 4.18
N PHE A 415 14.45 8.51 3.42
CA PHE A 415 15.33 7.36 3.64
C PHE A 415 15.89 7.31 5.07
N TYR A 416 16.50 8.39 5.54
CA TYR A 416 17.13 8.40 6.87
C TYR A 416 16.08 8.33 8.00
N ASN A 417 15.00 9.09 7.90
CA ASN A 417 13.93 9.07 8.91
C ASN A 417 13.21 7.71 8.95
N PHE A 418 12.98 7.08 7.79
CA PHE A 418 12.38 5.74 7.72
C PHE A 418 13.31 4.69 8.36
N VAL A 419 14.59 4.69 8.03
CA VAL A 419 15.57 3.76 8.61
C VAL A 419 15.66 3.96 10.12
N GLU A 420 15.68 5.20 10.61
CA GLU A 420 15.71 5.50 12.04
C GLU A 420 14.45 4.98 12.74
N ALA A 421 13.26 5.35 12.29
CA ALA A 421 11.99 4.93 12.88
C ALA A 421 11.86 3.39 12.92
N LYS A 422 12.25 2.70 11.84
CA LYS A 422 12.17 1.24 11.75
C LYS A 422 13.28 0.54 12.55
N SER A 423 14.40 1.16 12.75
CA SER A 423 15.44 0.66 13.65
C SER A 423 14.99 0.74 15.12
N ILE A 424 14.34 1.83 15.52
CA ILE A 424 13.74 1.99 16.85
C ILE A 424 12.65 0.92 17.07
N GLU A 425 11.77 0.69 16.09
CA GLU A 425 10.74 -0.37 16.16
C GLU A 425 11.37 -1.75 16.36
N TRP A 426 12.40 -2.08 15.57
CA TRP A 426 13.12 -3.35 15.72
C TRP A 426 13.78 -3.48 17.09
N ASP A 427 14.47 -2.46 17.58
CA ASP A 427 15.15 -2.50 18.89
C ASP A 427 14.16 -2.63 20.04
N SER A 428 13.01 -1.98 19.95
CA SER A 428 11.92 -2.16 20.90
C SER A 428 11.37 -3.60 20.88
N PHE A 429 11.14 -4.15 19.70
CA PHE A 429 10.60 -5.50 19.53
C PHE A 429 11.57 -6.59 20.02
N ARG A 430 12.86 -6.54 19.63
CA ARG A 430 13.83 -7.60 19.91
C ARG A 430 14.18 -7.73 21.39
N THR A 431 13.80 -6.78 22.21
CA THR A 431 13.98 -6.80 23.67
C THR A 431 12.76 -7.32 24.41
N GLN A 432 11.63 -7.57 23.72
CA GLN A 432 10.45 -8.15 24.35
C GLN A 432 10.71 -9.61 24.70
N VAL A 433 10.28 -10.01 25.89
CA VAL A 433 10.21 -11.42 26.28
C VAL A 433 8.78 -11.88 26.05
N THR A 434 8.60 -12.80 25.13
CA THR A 434 7.28 -13.29 24.70
C THR A 434 6.77 -14.40 25.62
N ASP A 435 5.44 -14.57 25.69
CA ASP A 435 4.83 -15.68 26.43
C ASP A 435 5.37 -17.04 25.95
N TRP A 436 5.59 -17.18 24.64
CA TRP A 436 6.18 -18.39 24.05
C TRP A 436 7.58 -18.69 24.63
N GLU A 437 8.45 -17.69 24.77
CA GLU A 437 9.79 -17.85 25.38
C GLU A 437 9.68 -18.26 26.84
N VAL A 438 8.78 -17.62 27.59
CA VAL A 438 8.52 -17.96 28.99
C VAL A 438 8.03 -19.40 29.13
N GLU A 439 7.07 -19.81 28.29
CA GLU A 439 6.54 -21.19 28.28
C GLU A 439 7.60 -22.22 27.95
N GLN A 440 8.48 -21.94 26.97
CA GLN A 440 9.51 -22.89 26.52
C GLN A 440 10.72 -22.95 27.47
N TYR A 441 11.12 -21.84 28.06
CA TYR A 441 12.44 -21.76 28.67
C TYR A 441 12.41 -21.64 30.20
N LEU A 442 11.39 -20.99 30.80
CA LEU A 442 11.38 -20.68 32.24
C LEU A 442 11.53 -21.93 33.13
N LYS A 443 11.01 -23.08 32.74
CA LYS A 443 11.08 -24.32 33.48
C LYS A 443 12.35 -25.16 33.20
N ASN A 444 13.03 -24.87 32.10
CA ASN A 444 14.11 -25.72 31.60
C ASN A 444 15.50 -25.14 31.81
N TYR A 445 15.56 -23.86 32.10
CA TYR A 445 16.78 -23.08 32.35
C TYR A 445 16.65 -22.24 33.63
#